data_4049c458d8f33369ee5a5c59a559f5f1
#
_entry.id   4049c458d8f33369ee5a5c59a559f5f1
#
_cell.length_a   1.000
_cell.length_b   1.000
_cell.length_c   1.000
_cell.angle_alpha   90.00
_cell.angle_beta   90.00
_cell.angle_gamma   90.00
#
_symmetry.space_group_name_H-M   'P 1'
#
loop_
_entity.id
_entity.type
_entity.pdbx_description
1 polymer ?
#
loop_
_entity_poly.entity_id
_entity_poly.type
_entity_poly.pdbx_seq_one_letter_code
_entity_poly.pdbx_strand_id
1 'polypeptide(L)'
;MYKHGMIKLGKFKLTSGIESPFYIDVRRLFSYPELARRVVSELVARLPLDAFDMLVGVESAGIPLAAYMACLTGKPLGYVRKEPKRHGIGNVVEGDIVGRRVAVVDDVVTTGGSLIKAVGNLIAAGAKPVLAIVVIDREQGGRELLKSRGVELYSLLTATEVFTSLYRAGVISREVYEEILEYLRAFRAE
;
A
#
# COMPACT_ATOMS: atom_id res chain seq x y z
N MET A 1 -8.81 1.55 12.99
CA MET A 1 -7.72 2.45 12.48
C MET A 1 -7.87 3.88 12.97
N TYR A 2 -9.00 4.56 12.74
CA TYR A 2 -9.21 5.95 13.19
C TYR A 2 -8.98 6.14 14.70
N LYS A 3 -9.62 5.32 15.56
CA LYS A 3 -9.45 5.36 17.03
C LYS A 3 -7.99 5.22 17.51
N HIS A 4 -7.12 4.65 16.68
CA HIS A 4 -5.69 4.45 16.97
C HIS A 4 -4.79 5.51 16.32
N GLY A 5 -5.38 6.60 15.79
CA GLY A 5 -4.66 7.72 15.20
C GLY A 5 -3.90 7.40 13.90
N MET A 6 -4.29 6.34 13.18
CA MET A 6 -3.76 6.00 11.85
C MET A 6 -4.37 6.86 10.75
N ILE A 7 -5.54 7.44 11.02
CA ILE A 7 -6.23 8.37 10.12
C ILE A 7 -6.40 9.66 10.92
N LYS A 8 -5.89 10.76 10.40
CA LYS A 8 -5.95 12.09 11.01
C LYS A 8 -6.63 13.06 10.04
N LEU A 9 -7.42 13.96 10.57
CA LEU A 9 -8.08 15.05 9.85
C LEU A 9 -7.35 16.37 10.12
N GLY A 10 -7.31 17.26 9.15
CA GLY A 10 -6.65 18.56 9.23
C GLY A 10 -5.82 18.83 7.99
N LYS A 11 -5.09 19.95 7.98
CA LYS A 11 -4.22 20.32 6.85
C LYS A 11 -2.84 19.67 6.99
N PHE A 12 -2.48 18.85 6.03
CA PHE A 12 -1.19 18.15 5.98
C PHE A 12 -0.48 18.42 4.65
N LYS A 13 0.78 18.80 4.71
CA LYS A 13 1.63 18.89 3.52
C LYS A 13 2.24 17.52 3.24
N LEU A 14 1.92 16.93 2.10
CA LEU A 14 2.47 15.65 1.66
C LEU A 14 3.91 15.81 1.14
N THR A 15 4.63 14.70 1.01
CA THR A 15 5.99 14.68 0.42
C THR A 15 6.01 15.17 -1.03
N SER A 16 4.89 15.08 -1.76
CA SER A 16 4.68 15.66 -3.08
C SER A 16 4.53 17.18 -3.08
N GLY A 17 4.46 17.83 -1.90
CA GLY A 17 4.19 19.26 -1.76
C GLY A 17 2.70 19.64 -1.74
N ILE A 18 1.80 18.70 -2.06
CA ILE A 18 0.35 18.91 -2.11
C ILE A 18 -0.21 19.00 -0.68
N GLU A 19 -1.10 19.96 -0.44
CA GLU A 19 -1.88 20.00 0.79
C GLU A 19 -3.02 18.99 0.76
N SER A 20 -3.22 18.26 1.88
CA SER A 20 -4.26 17.24 2.00
C SER A 20 -5.09 17.48 3.27
N PRO A 21 -6.44 17.37 3.21
CA PRO A 21 -7.31 17.52 4.37
C PRO A 21 -7.24 16.32 5.34
N PHE A 22 -6.44 15.31 5.01
CA PHE A 22 -6.24 14.14 5.85
C PHE A 22 -4.85 13.54 5.71
N TYR A 23 -4.45 12.80 6.74
CA TYR A 23 -3.22 12.01 6.76
C TYR A 23 -3.53 10.56 7.15
N ILE A 24 -2.95 9.60 6.41
CA ILE A 24 -3.11 8.17 6.66
C ILE A 24 -1.72 7.58 6.97
N ASP A 25 -1.58 6.98 8.15
CA ASP A 25 -0.35 6.33 8.62
C ASP A 25 -0.66 4.91 9.11
N VAL A 26 -0.57 3.95 8.23
CA VAL A 26 -0.84 2.53 8.53
C VAL A 26 0.34 1.86 9.24
N ARG A 27 1.52 2.47 9.28
CA ARG A 27 2.73 1.91 9.92
C ARG A 27 2.50 1.54 11.40
N ARG A 28 1.61 2.28 12.07
CA ARG A 28 1.22 2.00 13.46
C ARG A 28 0.36 0.74 13.62
N LEU A 29 -0.14 0.15 12.53
CA LEU A 29 -1.00 -1.03 12.55
C LEU A 29 -0.38 -2.17 13.36
N PHE A 30 0.92 -2.39 13.18
CA PHE A 30 1.64 -3.50 13.81
C PHE A 30 1.87 -3.32 15.31
N SER A 31 1.60 -2.14 15.88
CA SER A 31 1.54 -1.91 17.33
C SER A 31 0.23 -2.41 17.96
N TYR A 32 -0.74 -2.86 17.14
CA TYR A 32 -2.06 -3.35 17.56
C TYR A 32 -2.32 -4.74 16.97
N PRO A 33 -1.83 -5.83 17.63
CA PRO A 33 -1.80 -7.18 17.03
C PRO A 33 -3.16 -7.70 16.57
N GLU A 34 -4.23 -7.45 17.36
CA GLU A 34 -5.59 -7.87 17.01
C GLU A 34 -6.10 -7.19 15.73
N LEU A 35 -5.84 -5.86 15.63
CA LEU A 35 -6.22 -5.09 14.45
C LEU A 35 -5.37 -5.50 13.24
N ALA A 36 -4.07 -5.72 13.43
CA ALA A 36 -3.16 -6.16 12.37
C ALA A 36 -3.61 -7.52 11.81
N ARG A 37 -3.91 -8.48 12.69
CA ARG A 37 -4.42 -9.81 12.30
C ARG A 37 -5.69 -9.69 11.48
N ARG A 38 -6.67 -8.90 11.95
CA ARG A 38 -7.93 -8.69 11.25
C ARG A 38 -7.74 -8.07 9.88
N VAL A 39 -6.97 -6.97 9.79
CA VAL A 39 -6.70 -6.26 8.54
C VAL A 39 -6.01 -7.19 7.53
N VAL A 40 -4.98 -7.92 7.96
CA VAL A 40 -4.23 -8.80 7.06
C VAL A 40 -5.06 -10.01 6.63
N SER A 41 -5.86 -10.61 7.54
CA SER A 41 -6.76 -11.72 7.18
C SER A 41 -7.80 -11.30 6.15
N GLU A 42 -8.42 -10.13 6.31
CA GLU A 42 -9.38 -9.58 5.34
C GLU A 42 -8.73 -9.28 3.99
N LEU A 43 -7.49 -8.78 3.99
CA LEU A 43 -6.74 -8.51 2.78
C LEU A 43 -6.44 -9.83 2.05
N VAL A 44 -5.87 -10.81 2.73
CA VAL A 44 -5.51 -12.12 2.18
C VAL A 44 -6.73 -12.86 1.63
N ALA A 45 -7.88 -12.81 2.31
CA ALA A 45 -9.11 -13.48 1.88
C ALA A 45 -9.64 -13.01 0.52
N ARG A 46 -9.23 -11.83 0.07
CA ARG A 46 -9.69 -11.22 -1.20
C ARG A 46 -8.68 -11.35 -2.34
N LEU A 47 -7.49 -11.89 -2.06
CA LEU A 47 -6.41 -11.96 -3.05
C LEU A 47 -6.50 -13.21 -3.94
N PRO A 48 -6.17 -13.07 -5.23
CA PRO A 48 -6.00 -14.20 -6.13
C PRO A 48 -4.65 -14.89 -5.85
N LEU A 49 -4.60 -15.72 -4.81
CA LEU A 49 -3.34 -16.33 -4.33
C LEU A 49 -2.59 -17.14 -5.38
N ASP A 50 -3.29 -17.67 -6.39
CA ASP A 50 -2.68 -18.44 -7.50
C ASP A 50 -2.06 -17.54 -8.59
N ALA A 51 -2.30 -16.24 -8.56
CA ALA A 51 -1.77 -15.29 -9.53
C ALA A 51 -0.27 -15.00 -9.33
N PHE A 52 0.27 -15.22 -8.12
CA PHE A 52 1.65 -14.93 -7.78
C PHE A 52 2.29 -16.03 -6.92
N ASP A 53 3.61 -16.11 -6.97
CA ASP A 53 4.39 -17.16 -6.32
C ASP A 53 5.03 -16.68 -5.01
N MET A 54 5.21 -15.36 -4.83
CA MET A 54 5.97 -14.78 -3.74
C MET A 54 5.47 -13.38 -3.39
N LEU A 55 5.55 -13.01 -2.11
CA LEU A 55 5.28 -11.68 -1.60
C LEU A 55 6.59 -10.89 -1.48
N VAL A 56 6.57 -9.60 -1.87
CA VAL A 56 7.75 -8.74 -1.79
C VAL A 56 7.37 -7.41 -1.14
N GLY A 57 7.82 -7.20 0.09
CA GLY A 57 7.53 -5.97 0.85
C GLY A 57 8.39 -4.79 0.41
N VAL A 58 7.80 -3.62 0.24
CA VAL A 58 8.53 -2.36 0.01
C VAL A 58 8.99 -1.76 1.34
N GLU A 59 10.25 -1.40 1.44
CA GLU A 59 10.80 -0.75 2.63
C GLU A 59 10.10 0.60 2.85
N SER A 60 9.61 0.88 4.06
CA SER A 60 9.75 0.12 5.31
C SER A 60 8.44 -0.57 5.73
N ALA A 61 7.27 0.04 5.47
CA ALA A 61 5.98 -0.43 5.99
C ALA A 61 5.44 -1.67 5.26
N GLY A 62 5.77 -1.83 3.98
CA GLY A 62 5.40 -3.02 3.22
C GLY A 62 6.06 -4.31 3.73
N ILE A 63 7.26 -4.22 4.34
CA ILE A 63 7.97 -5.41 4.85
C ILE A 63 7.17 -6.13 5.94
N PRO A 64 6.76 -5.48 7.06
CA PRO A 64 5.99 -6.17 8.09
C PRO A 64 4.62 -6.63 7.57
N LEU A 65 3.96 -5.89 6.67
CA LEU A 65 2.70 -6.30 6.06
C LEU A 65 2.89 -7.60 5.25
N ALA A 66 3.90 -7.64 4.37
CA ALA A 66 4.23 -8.82 3.58
C ALA A 66 4.61 -10.02 4.45
N ALA A 67 5.33 -9.80 5.57
CA ALA A 67 5.69 -10.85 6.52
C ALA A 67 4.46 -11.47 7.19
N TYR A 68 3.50 -10.65 7.64
CA TYR A 68 2.23 -11.16 8.18
C TYR A 68 1.45 -11.97 7.14
N MET A 69 1.38 -11.47 5.89
CA MET A 69 0.72 -12.17 4.79
C MET A 69 1.43 -13.49 4.46
N ALA A 70 2.76 -13.51 4.43
CA ALA A 70 3.56 -14.71 4.18
C ALA A 70 3.31 -15.80 5.23
N CYS A 71 3.24 -15.42 6.51
CA CYS A 71 2.90 -16.34 7.61
C CYS A 71 1.49 -16.95 7.46
N LEU A 72 0.50 -16.16 6.98
CA LEU A 72 -0.86 -16.65 6.80
C LEU A 72 -1.04 -17.51 5.54
N THR A 73 -0.29 -17.22 4.49
CA THR A 73 -0.48 -17.86 3.18
C THR A 73 0.52 -18.99 2.90
N GLY A 74 1.59 -19.10 3.68
CA GLY A 74 2.71 -20.01 3.42
C GLY A 74 3.56 -19.61 2.20
N LYS A 75 3.34 -18.42 1.62
CA LYS A 75 4.11 -17.96 0.47
C LYS A 75 5.48 -17.42 0.88
N PRO A 76 6.52 -17.62 0.02
CA PRO A 76 7.84 -17.03 0.24
C PRO A 76 7.79 -15.51 0.36
N LEU A 77 8.76 -14.95 1.11
CA LEU A 77 8.90 -13.52 1.35
C LEU A 77 10.23 -12.99 0.81
N GLY A 78 10.19 -11.84 0.15
CA GLY A 78 11.32 -11.00 -0.16
C GLY A 78 11.00 -9.54 0.17
N TYR A 79 11.95 -8.63 -0.05
CA TYR A 79 11.70 -7.21 0.11
C TYR A 79 12.59 -6.34 -0.79
N VAL A 80 12.11 -5.12 -1.08
CA VAL A 80 12.83 -4.09 -1.85
C VAL A 80 13.23 -2.98 -0.90
N ARG A 81 14.51 -2.60 -0.94
CA ARG A 81 15.08 -1.48 -0.20
C ARG A 81 14.82 -0.16 -0.93
N LYS A 82 14.75 0.92 -0.18
CA LYS A 82 14.72 2.29 -0.77
C LYS A 82 16.05 2.65 -1.43
N GLU A 83 17.17 2.19 -0.82
CA GLU A 83 18.53 2.44 -1.27
C GLU A 83 19.35 1.15 -1.31
N PRO A 84 20.36 1.06 -2.20
CA PRO A 84 21.30 -0.04 -2.20
C PRO A 84 22.04 -0.17 -0.88
N LYS A 85 22.45 -1.39 -0.53
CA LYS A 85 23.39 -1.61 0.62
C LYS A 85 24.67 -0.81 0.39
N ARG A 86 25.12 -0.11 1.41
CA ARG A 86 26.41 0.61 1.39
C ARG A 86 27.62 -0.34 1.43
N HIS A 87 27.41 -1.59 1.82
CA HIS A 87 28.44 -2.62 1.93
C HIS A 87 27.92 -3.94 1.36
N GLY A 88 28.79 -4.74 0.72
CA GLY A 88 28.46 -6.02 0.09
C GLY A 88 28.09 -5.85 -1.39
N ILE A 89 27.24 -6.75 -1.93
CA ILE A 89 26.91 -6.84 -3.37
C ILE A 89 25.98 -5.71 -3.85
N GLY A 90 25.61 -4.76 -2.98
CA GLY A 90 24.80 -3.59 -3.37
C GLY A 90 23.36 -3.88 -3.80
N ASN A 91 22.81 -5.05 -3.49
CA ASN A 91 21.47 -5.44 -3.90
C ASN A 91 20.39 -4.53 -3.29
N VAL A 92 19.48 -4.08 -4.12
CA VAL A 92 18.27 -3.36 -3.72
C VAL A 92 17.15 -4.35 -3.36
N VAL A 93 17.19 -5.55 -3.92
CA VAL A 93 16.18 -6.60 -3.73
C VAL A 93 16.79 -7.74 -2.93
N GLU A 94 16.06 -8.21 -1.94
CA GLU A 94 16.43 -9.35 -1.08
C GLU A 94 15.39 -10.46 -1.23
N GLY A 95 15.88 -11.69 -1.42
CA GLY A 95 15.05 -12.88 -1.59
C GLY A 95 15.33 -13.59 -2.91
N ASP A 96 14.85 -14.81 -3.03
CA ASP A 96 15.05 -15.68 -4.19
C ASP A 96 13.92 -15.43 -5.21
N ILE A 97 14.05 -14.33 -5.99
CA ILE A 97 12.97 -13.75 -6.81
C ILE A 97 13.06 -14.06 -8.30
N VAL A 98 14.22 -14.54 -8.79
CA VAL A 98 14.48 -14.70 -10.22
C VAL A 98 13.44 -15.63 -10.87
N GLY A 99 12.81 -15.15 -11.94
CA GLY A 99 11.79 -15.87 -12.70
C GLY A 99 10.41 -15.96 -12.03
N ARG A 100 10.27 -15.58 -10.76
CA ARG A 100 9.01 -15.69 -10.00
C ARG A 100 8.02 -14.58 -10.36
N ARG A 101 6.73 -14.93 -10.36
CA ARG A 101 5.64 -13.96 -10.33
C ARG A 101 5.54 -13.40 -8.91
N VAL A 102 5.68 -12.09 -8.76
CA VAL A 102 5.72 -11.48 -7.44
C VAL A 102 4.57 -10.49 -7.22
N ALA A 103 4.01 -10.51 -6.01
CA ALA A 103 3.10 -9.49 -5.52
C ALA A 103 3.88 -8.47 -4.67
N VAL A 104 3.86 -7.21 -5.09
CA VAL A 104 4.55 -6.10 -4.41
C VAL A 104 3.65 -5.53 -3.33
N VAL A 105 4.12 -5.49 -2.08
CA VAL A 105 3.31 -5.13 -0.93
C VAL A 105 3.79 -3.81 -0.32
N ASP A 106 2.87 -2.87 -0.13
CA ASP A 106 3.12 -1.63 0.64
C ASP A 106 1.92 -1.31 1.54
N ASP A 107 2.03 -0.33 2.42
CA ASP A 107 0.95 0.03 3.35
C ASP A 107 -0.13 0.90 2.69
N VAL A 108 0.28 1.92 1.96
CA VAL A 108 -0.60 2.94 1.35
C VAL A 108 -0.07 3.31 -0.03
N VAL A 109 -0.95 3.42 -1.00
CA VAL A 109 -0.61 4.02 -2.30
C VAL A 109 -1.23 5.42 -2.41
N THR A 110 -0.43 6.37 -2.91
CA THR A 110 -0.85 7.73 -3.27
C THR A 110 -0.77 7.86 -4.79
N THR A 111 0.29 8.43 -5.30
CA THR A 111 0.57 8.54 -6.74
C THR A 111 1.23 7.29 -7.34
N GLY A 112 1.62 6.33 -6.52
CA GLY A 112 2.23 5.07 -6.95
C GLY A 112 3.75 5.10 -7.17
N GLY A 113 4.42 6.25 -7.01
CA GLY A 113 5.86 6.39 -7.31
C GLY A 113 6.75 5.38 -6.60
N SER A 114 6.53 5.11 -5.30
CA SER A 114 7.28 4.10 -4.55
C SER A 114 7.10 2.69 -5.09
N LEU A 115 5.85 2.31 -5.40
CA LEU A 115 5.52 1.00 -5.95
C LEU A 115 6.11 0.82 -7.34
N ILE A 116 6.02 1.83 -8.22
CA ILE A 116 6.62 1.78 -9.57
C ILE A 116 8.14 1.66 -9.51
N LYS A 117 8.80 2.37 -8.60
CA LYS A 117 10.25 2.21 -8.37
C LYS A 117 10.58 0.79 -7.93
N ALA A 118 9.79 0.22 -7.01
CA ALA A 118 9.96 -1.15 -6.55
C ALA A 118 9.74 -2.16 -7.69
N VAL A 119 8.69 -1.98 -8.50
CA VAL A 119 8.41 -2.79 -9.70
C VAL A 119 9.60 -2.76 -10.66
N GLY A 120 10.16 -1.58 -10.96
CA GLY A 120 11.34 -1.45 -11.81
C GLY A 120 12.57 -2.20 -11.27
N ASN A 121 12.84 -2.09 -9.97
CA ASN A 121 13.93 -2.81 -9.30
C ASN A 121 13.75 -4.34 -9.38
N LEU A 122 12.52 -4.81 -9.20
CA LEU A 122 12.19 -6.24 -9.27
C LEU A 122 12.36 -6.80 -10.69
N ILE A 123 11.93 -6.05 -11.72
CA ILE A 123 12.12 -6.43 -13.12
C ILE A 123 13.63 -6.49 -13.43
N ALA A 124 14.40 -5.49 -13.02
CA ALA A 124 15.85 -5.46 -13.21
C ALA A 124 16.56 -6.63 -12.52
N ALA A 125 16.01 -7.12 -11.41
CA ALA A 125 16.50 -8.28 -10.67
C ALA A 125 15.95 -9.63 -11.19
N GLY A 126 15.20 -9.64 -12.31
CA GLY A 126 14.72 -10.85 -12.97
C GLY A 126 13.39 -11.42 -12.46
N ALA A 127 12.66 -10.67 -11.63
CA ALA A 127 11.30 -11.05 -11.21
C ALA A 127 10.24 -10.59 -12.22
N LYS A 128 9.02 -11.12 -12.07
CA LYS A 128 7.83 -10.75 -12.84
C LYS A 128 6.77 -10.16 -11.90
N PRO A 129 6.79 -8.84 -11.61
CA PRO A 129 5.74 -8.20 -10.82
C PRO A 129 4.41 -8.28 -11.56
N VAL A 130 3.40 -8.91 -10.94
CA VAL A 130 2.07 -9.10 -11.53
C VAL A 130 0.99 -8.36 -10.75
N LEU A 131 1.23 -8.06 -9.48
CA LEU A 131 0.26 -7.53 -8.56
C LEU A 131 0.92 -6.55 -7.59
N ALA A 132 0.22 -5.47 -7.23
CA ALA A 132 0.53 -4.62 -6.08
C ALA A 132 -0.57 -4.76 -5.04
N ILE A 133 -0.20 -4.82 -3.76
CA ILE A 133 -1.12 -5.02 -2.65
C ILE A 133 -0.89 -3.92 -1.62
N VAL A 134 -1.95 -3.22 -1.22
CA VAL A 134 -1.89 -2.18 -0.20
C VAL A 134 -3.07 -2.29 0.77
N VAL A 135 -2.93 -1.72 1.96
CA VAL A 135 -4.07 -1.61 2.89
C VAL A 135 -5.02 -0.51 2.42
N ILE A 136 -4.49 0.66 2.02
CA ILE A 136 -5.32 1.79 1.58
C ILE A 136 -4.82 2.35 0.25
N ASP A 137 -5.74 2.44 -0.71
CA ASP A 137 -5.60 3.24 -1.92
C ASP A 137 -6.16 4.65 -1.66
N ARG A 138 -5.31 5.68 -1.76
CA ARG A 138 -5.72 7.07 -1.56
C ARG A 138 -6.44 7.69 -2.76
N GLU A 139 -6.58 6.94 -3.85
CA GLU A 139 -7.28 7.35 -5.08
C GLU A 139 -6.68 8.63 -5.73
N GLN A 140 -5.33 8.70 -5.76
CA GLN A 140 -4.57 9.84 -6.28
C GLN A 140 -3.69 9.44 -7.49
N GLY A 141 -4.21 8.59 -8.39
CA GLY A 141 -3.55 8.18 -9.64
C GLY A 141 -2.63 6.96 -9.54
N GLY A 142 -2.38 6.43 -8.34
CA GLY A 142 -1.47 5.28 -8.16
C GLY A 142 -1.94 4.01 -8.84
N ARG A 143 -3.24 3.77 -8.89
CA ARG A 143 -3.87 2.61 -9.56
C ARG A 143 -3.64 2.66 -11.06
N GLU A 144 -3.91 3.80 -11.68
CA GLU A 144 -3.77 4.05 -13.11
C GLU A 144 -2.31 3.92 -13.53
N LEU A 145 -1.40 4.47 -12.73
CA LEU A 145 0.03 4.39 -12.96
C LEU A 145 0.55 2.94 -12.92
N LEU A 146 0.12 2.13 -11.94
CA LEU A 146 0.48 0.71 -11.86
C LEU A 146 -0.10 -0.06 -13.04
N LYS A 147 -1.37 0.16 -13.37
CA LYS A 147 -2.03 -0.47 -14.51
C LYS A 147 -1.31 -0.19 -15.83
N SER A 148 -0.82 1.03 -16.05
CA SER A 148 -0.04 1.39 -17.23
C SER A 148 1.28 0.61 -17.36
N ARG A 149 1.73 -0.01 -16.28
CA ARG A 149 2.93 -0.88 -16.23
C ARG A 149 2.59 -2.36 -16.16
N GLY A 150 1.31 -2.72 -16.40
CA GLY A 150 0.86 -4.11 -16.38
C GLY A 150 0.76 -4.74 -14.98
N VAL A 151 0.73 -3.91 -13.93
CA VAL A 151 0.60 -4.37 -12.54
C VAL A 151 -0.78 -3.98 -12.01
N GLU A 152 -1.58 -4.97 -11.61
CA GLU A 152 -2.88 -4.73 -11.01
C GLU A 152 -2.75 -4.32 -9.55
N LEU A 153 -3.58 -3.37 -9.08
CA LEU A 153 -3.60 -2.92 -7.69
C LEU A 153 -4.78 -3.54 -6.93
N TYR A 154 -4.46 -4.24 -5.85
CA TYR A 154 -5.41 -4.67 -4.82
C TYR A 154 -5.25 -3.82 -3.57
N SER A 155 -6.33 -3.21 -3.12
CA SER A 155 -6.41 -2.47 -1.86
C SER A 155 -7.50 -3.07 -0.98
N LEU A 156 -7.26 -3.10 0.34
CA LEU A 156 -8.31 -3.51 1.27
C LEU A 156 -9.43 -2.47 1.29
N LEU A 157 -9.06 -1.19 1.32
CA LEU A 157 -9.96 -0.04 1.34
C LEU A 157 -9.46 1.05 0.41
N THR A 158 -10.39 1.84 -0.09
CA THR A 158 -10.09 3.15 -0.71
C THR A 158 -10.26 4.28 0.30
N ALA A 159 -9.68 5.44 0.02
CA ALA A 159 -9.91 6.64 0.85
C ALA A 159 -11.40 7.00 0.91
N THR A 160 -12.11 6.92 -0.21
CA THR A 160 -13.56 7.16 -0.28
C THR A 160 -14.33 6.23 0.66
N GLU A 161 -14.03 4.92 0.67
CA GLU A 161 -14.68 3.96 1.57
C GLU A 161 -14.41 4.25 3.05
N VAL A 162 -13.16 4.60 3.37
CA VAL A 162 -12.76 4.98 4.73
C VAL A 162 -13.57 6.16 5.24
N PHE A 163 -13.60 7.27 4.48
CA PHE A 163 -14.27 8.48 4.91
C PHE A 163 -15.80 8.38 4.85
N THR A 164 -16.35 7.63 3.90
CA THR A 164 -17.78 7.30 3.87
C THR A 164 -18.19 6.53 5.13
N SER A 165 -17.35 5.58 5.57
CA SER A 165 -17.61 4.80 6.78
C SER A 165 -17.54 5.67 8.04
N LEU A 166 -16.58 6.60 8.12
CA LEU A 166 -16.46 7.54 9.24
C LEU A 166 -17.64 8.52 9.31
N TYR A 167 -18.09 9.00 8.18
CA TYR A 167 -19.28 9.88 8.09
C TYR A 167 -20.55 9.13 8.52
N ARG A 168 -20.81 7.95 7.98
CA ARG A 168 -21.97 7.11 8.36
C ARG A 168 -21.98 6.74 9.83
N ALA A 169 -20.81 6.60 10.44
CA ALA A 169 -20.68 6.32 11.87
C ALA A 169 -20.79 7.59 12.76
N GLY A 170 -21.05 8.77 12.20
CA GLY A 170 -21.13 10.04 12.92
C GLY A 170 -19.82 10.52 13.52
N VAL A 171 -18.68 10.01 13.02
CA VAL A 171 -17.32 10.35 13.53
C VAL A 171 -16.81 11.65 12.94
N ILE A 172 -17.23 11.98 11.72
CA ILE A 172 -16.88 13.23 11.03
C ILE A 172 -18.18 13.93 10.60
N SER A 173 -18.15 15.27 10.52
CA SER A 173 -19.28 16.07 10.06
C SER A 173 -19.47 15.96 8.54
N ARG A 174 -20.60 16.41 8.06
CA ARG A 174 -20.92 16.44 6.63
C ARG A 174 -19.95 17.36 5.87
N GLU A 175 -19.63 18.50 6.43
CA GLU A 175 -18.75 19.50 5.83
C GLU A 175 -17.35 18.92 5.60
N VAL A 176 -16.78 18.25 6.62
CA VAL A 176 -15.48 17.58 6.54
C VAL A 176 -15.51 16.45 5.50
N TYR A 177 -16.59 15.69 5.46
CA TYR A 177 -16.76 14.62 4.48
C TYR A 177 -16.81 15.15 3.04
N GLU A 178 -17.59 16.22 2.80
CA GLU A 178 -17.72 16.85 1.48
C GLU A 178 -16.38 17.48 1.02
N GLU A 179 -15.64 18.17 1.93
CA GLU A 179 -14.28 18.69 1.66
C GLU A 179 -13.33 17.58 1.20
N ILE A 180 -13.34 16.43 1.88
CA ILE A 180 -12.49 15.30 1.52
C ILE A 180 -12.89 14.71 0.16
N LEU A 181 -14.18 14.56 -0.13
CA LEU A 181 -14.64 14.04 -1.41
C LEU A 181 -14.28 14.99 -2.57
N GLU A 182 -14.38 16.29 -2.37
CA GLU A 182 -14.00 17.30 -3.37
C GLU A 182 -12.48 17.20 -3.64
N TYR A 183 -11.67 17.12 -2.59
CA TYR A 183 -10.24 16.91 -2.71
C TYR A 183 -9.89 15.64 -3.50
N LEU A 184 -10.56 14.51 -3.24
CA LEU A 184 -10.30 13.24 -3.94
C LEU A 184 -10.75 13.30 -5.43
N ARG A 185 -11.84 14.03 -5.74
CA ARG A 185 -12.31 14.21 -7.12
C ARG A 185 -11.33 14.96 -8.00
N ALA A 186 -10.57 15.90 -7.44
CA ALA A 186 -9.55 16.64 -8.18
C ALA A 186 -8.48 15.73 -8.83
N PHE A 187 -8.19 14.57 -8.21
CA PHE A 187 -7.24 13.59 -8.77
C PHE A 187 -7.85 12.57 -9.74
N ARG A 188 -9.18 12.50 -9.82
CA ARG A 188 -9.84 11.58 -10.75
C ARG A 188 -10.14 12.24 -12.11
N ALA A 189 -10.04 13.57 -12.17
CA ALA A 189 -10.33 14.36 -13.37
C ALA A 189 -9.12 14.59 -14.27
N GLU A 190 -7.92 14.22 -13.82
CA GLU A 190 -6.66 14.21 -14.57
C GLU A 190 -6.37 12.81 -15.13
#